data_5a4c528aa22749a271de196a2db2cadd
#
_entry.id   5a4c528aa22749a271de196a2db2cadd
#
_cell.length_a   1.000
_cell.length_b   1.000
_cell.length_c   1.000
_cell.angle_alpha   90.00
_cell.angle_beta   90.00
_cell.angle_gamma   90.00
#
_symmetry.space_group_name_H-M   'P 1'
#
loop_
_entity.id
_entity.type
_entity.pdbx_description
1 polymer ?
#
loop_
_entity_poly.entity_id
_entity_poly.type
_entity_poly.pdbx_seq_one_letter_code
_entity_poly.pdbx_strand_id
1 'polypeptide(L)'
;YWGQCVLLILVAGLRLVVGGDTQTYMSDFDRYPTIDEFTIFHFALFRYQPLWILLNVLAKSIYPEFFVLQIILACIVNPVTFYIIQKETDKKFEVAIVYLLFQFLYLNCEIMRDSVSICIFYFAFSFLIKRKWLQYYGLCILAFLFHDAALFYFIIPFMLPIITKEFTPKYVLLMSLIILSIANPLTISKLSFLLPNGRQDSVADVYSKMEIGSIVGIIRGLLDIILIYFIIIYIKGY
;
A
#
# COMPACT_ATOMS: atom_id res chain seq x y z
N TYR A 1 -24.67 -3.76 -1.82
CA TYR A 1 -23.37 -3.16 -1.54
C TYR A 1 -22.46 -4.15 -0.81
N TRP A 2 -22.80 -4.61 0.39
CA TRP A 2 -21.97 -5.59 1.13
C TRP A 2 -21.86 -6.96 0.46
N GLY A 3 -22.87 -7.38 -0.32
CA GLY A 3 -22.78 -8.57 -1.16
C GLY A 3 -21.67 -8.46 -2.23
N GLN A 4 -21.46 -7.26 -2.79
CA GLN A 4 -20.32 -7.00 -3.69
C GLN A 4 -18.98 -7.14 -2.94
N CYS A 5 -18.89 -6.64 -1.71
CA CYS A 5 -17.70 -6.81 -0.88
C CYS A 5 -17.38 -8.29 -0.67
N VAL A 6 -18.37 -9.11 -0.30
CA VAL A 6 -18.19 -10.57 -0.14
C VAL A 6 -17.73 -11.22 -1.43
N LEU A 7 -18.32 -10.85 -2.58
CA LEU A 7 -17.88 -11.35 -3.87
C LEU A 7 -16.41 -11.00 -4.14
N LEU A 8 -16.00 -9.75 -3.88
CA LEU A 8 -14.61 -9.34 -4.08
C LEU A 8 -13.64 -10.03 -3.12
N ILE A 9 -14.06 -10.33 -1.89
CA ILE A 9 -13.27 -11.16 -0.96
C ILE A 9 -13.03 -12.54 -1.57
N LEU A 10 -14.06 -13.18 -2.10
CA LEU A 10 -13.92 -14.51 -2.72
C LEU A 10 -13.02 -14.45 -3.96
N VAL A 11 -13.22 -13.46 -4.82
CA VAL A 11 -12.38 -13.27 -6.03
C VAL A 11 -10.91 -13.04 -5.65
N ALA A 12 -10.64 -12.16 -4.68
CA ALA A 12 -9.28 -11.87 -4.24
C ALA A 12 -8.64 -13.02 -3.46
N GLY A 13 -9.42 -13.68 -2.60
CA GLY A 13 -8.92 -14.74 -1.71
C GLY A 13 -8.71 -16.08 -2.41
N LEU A 14 -9.51 -16.39 -3.44
CA LEU A 14 -9.45 -17.67 -4.16
C LEU A 14 -8.76 -17.55 -5.52
N ARG A 15 -8.11 -16.41 -5.79
CA ARG A 15 -7.38 -16.22 -7.04
C ARG A 15 -6.17 -17.16 -7.12
N LEU A 16 -5.82 -17.53 -8.33
CA LEU A 16 -4.54 -18.16 -8.63
C LEU A 16 -3.42 -17.09 -8.61
N VAL A 17 -2.27 -17.37 -9.20
CA VAL A 17 -1.13 -16.45 -9.29
C VAL A 17 -1.49 -15.26 -10.18
N VAL A 18 -1.99 -14.18 -9.55
CA VAL A 18 -2.33 -12.90 -10.19
C VAL A 18 -1.58 -11.79 -9.46
N GLY A 19 -0.88 -10.94 -10.23
CA GLY A 19 -0.05 -9.86 -9.71
C GLY A 19 1.45 -10.20 -9.73
N GLY A 20 2.28 -9.20 -10.05
CA GLY A 20 3.73 -9.36 -10.21
C GLY A 20 4.42 -9.87 -8.94
N ASP A 21 4.02 -9.36 -7.78
CA ASP A 21 4.62 -9.74 -6.50
C ASP A 21 4.03 -11.02 -5.89
N THR A 22 2.88 -11.49 -6.36
CA THR A 22 2.18 -12.67 -5.79
C THR A 22 3.08 -13.91 -5.77
N GLN A 23 3.83 -14.14 -6.84
CA GLN A 23 4.73 -15.29 -6.95
C GLN A 23 5.86 -15.25 -5.91
N THR A 24 6.39 -14.06 -5.64
CA THR A 24 7.39 -13.83 -4.59
C THR A 24 6.80 -14.11 -3.21
N TYR A 25 5.62 -13.59 -2.91
CA TYR A 25 4.96 -13.84 -1.63
C TYR A 25 4.60 -15.32 -1.43
N MET A 26 4.17 -16.01 -2.48
CA MET A 26 3.89 -17.44 -2.44
C MET A 26 5.15 -18.25 -2.14
N SER A 27 6.27 -17.97 -2.81
CA SER A 27 7.55 -18.64 -2.56
C SER A 27 8.13 -18.33 -1.16
N ASP A 28 7.89 -17.14 -0.64
CA ASP A 28 8.27 -16.78 0.71
C ASP A 28 7.36 -17.45 1.75
N PHE A 29 6.04 -17.57 1.47
CA PHE A 29 5.08 -18.27 2.33
C PHE A 29 5.48 -19.74 2.55
N ASP A 30 5.99 -20.41 1.54
CA ASP A 30 6.45 -21.80 1.63
C ASP A 30 7.61 -21.98 2.62
N ARG A 31 8.39 -20.93 2.85
CA ARG A 31 9.54 -20.94 3.79
C ARG A 31 9.16 -20.60 5.23
N TYR A 32 8.00 -19.99 5.48
CA TYR A 32 7.60 -19.67 6.85
C TYR A 32 7.30 -20.95 7.64
N PRO A 33 7.71 -21.02 8.92
CA PRO A 33 7.31 -22.12 9.80
C PRO A 33 5.85 -21.99 10.20
N THR A 34 5.30 -23.06 10.76
CA THR A 34 4.05 -23.04 11.54
C THR A 34 4.28 -22.43 12.92
N ILE A 35 3.21 -22.11 13.66
CA ILE A 35 3.29 -21.49 14.99
C ILE A 35 4.08 -22.36 15.99
N ASP A 36 3.98 -23.68 15.86
CA ASP A 36 4.66 -24.64 16.74
C ASP A 36 6.18 -24.66 16.52
N GLU A 37 6.62 -24.31 15.33
CA GLU A 37 8.05 -24.26 14.94
C GLU A 37 8.62 -22.85 15.07
N PHE A 38 7.77 -21.83 15.25
CA PHE A 38 8.15 -20.44 15.22
C PHE A 38 8.96 -20.06 16.47
N THR A 39 10.10 -19.43 16.25
CA THR A 39 10.97 -18.89 17.29
C THR A 39 11.32 -17.43 17.00
N ILE A 40 11.78 -16.69 18.02
CA ILE A 40 12.17 -15.28 17.88
C ILE A 40 13.29 -15.07 16.83
N PHE A 41 14.12 -16.09 16.59
CA PHE A 41 15.18 -16.02 15.59
C PHE A 41 14.65 -15.92 14.16
N HIS A 42 13.43 -16.35 13.91
CA HIS A 42 12.80 -16.25 12.59
C HIS A 42 12.58 -14.80 12.16
N PHE A 43 12.43 -13.86 13.09
CA PHE A 43 12.38 -12.43 12.73
C PHE A 43 13.69 -11.93 12.10
N ALA A 44 14.84 -12.50 12.45
CA ALA A 44 16.11 -12.15 11.84
C ALA A 44 16.38 -12.86 10.51
N LEU A 45 15.73 -14.00 10.27
CA LEU A 45 15.90 -14.78 9.03
C LEU A 45 15.10 -14.20 7.86
N PHE A 46 13.95 -13.58 8.14
CA PHE A 46 13.09 -13.04 7.09
C PHE A 46 13.31 -11.53 6.94
N ARG A 47 13.35 -11.07 5.71
CA ARG A 47 13.57 -9.65 5.33
C ARG A 47 12.38 -8.72 5.58
N TYR A 48 11.26 -9.24 6.04
CA TYR A 48 10.01 -8.51 6.19
C TYR A 48 9.76 -8.04 7.62
N GLN A 49 8.80 -7.14 7.78
CA GLN A 49 8.40 -6.58 9.05
C GLN A 49 7.72 -7.63 9.96
N PRO A 50 7.85 -7.50 11.29
CA PRO A 50 7.46 -8.54 12.24
C PRO A 50 6.00 -8.98 12.15
N LEU A 51 5.05 -8.05 12.00
CA LEU A 51 3.63 -8.43 11.92
C LEU A 51 3.27 -9.10 10.59
N TRP A 52 3.98 -8.77 9.50
CA TRP A 52 3.83 -9.51 8.26
C TRP A 52 4.30 -10.96 8.40
N ILE A 53 5.45 -11.16 9.04
CA ILE A 53 5.98 -12.51 9.33
C ILE A 53 4.98 -13.29 10.18
N LEU A 54 4.49 -12.72 11.29
CA LEU A 54 3.50 -13.35 12.15
C LEU A 54 2.21 -13.69 11.42
N LEU A 55 1.72 -12.81 10.55
CA LEU A 55 0.51 -13.08 9.76
C LEU A 55 0.69 -14.28 8.84
N ASN A 56 1.86 -14.42 8.20
CA ASN A 56 2.17 -15.58 7.37
C ASN A 56 2.26 -16.86 8.20
N VAL A 57 2.94 -16.84 9.35
CA VAL A 57 3.04 -17.96 10.29
C VAL A 57 1.65 -18.40 10.76
N LEU A 58 0.79 -17.47 11.15
CA LEU A 58 -0.59 -17.75 11.56
C LEU A 58 -1.41 -18.33 10.41
N ALA A 59 -1.34 -17.74 9.21
CA ALA A 59 -2.06 -18.25 8.06
C ALA A 59 -1.63 -19.69 7.71
N LYS A 60 -0.33 -19.96 7.71
CA LYS A 60 0.23 -21.29 7.44
C LYS A 60 -0.16 -22.32 8.51
N SER A 61 -0.28 -21.89 9.76
CA SER A 61 -0.72 -22.75 10.87
C SER A 61 -2.19 -23.13 10.80
N ILE A 62 -3.04 -22.28 10.15
CA ILE A 62 -4.45 -22.61 9.88
C ILE A 62 -4.53 -23.67 8.78
N TYR A 63 -3.84 -23.42 7.67
CA TYR A 63 -3.75 -24.36 6.56
C TYR A 63 -2.52 -24.03 5.70
N PRO A 64 -1.69 -25.02 5.30
CA PRO A 64 -0.37 -24.78 4.71
C PRO A 64 -0.42 -24.42 3.22
N GLU A 65 -1.43 -23.71 2.79
CA GLU A 65 -1.61 -23.25 1.42
C GLU A 65 -1.75 -21.74 1.36
N PHE A 66 -1.09 -21.10 0.39
CA PHE A 66 -1.02 -19.65 0.25
C PHE A 66 -2.37 -18.94 0.13
N PHE A 67 -3.39 -19.61 -0.41
CA PHE A 67 -4.72 -19.01 -0.54
C PHE A 67 -5.33 -18.60 0.80
N VAL A 68 -4.94 -19.22 1.93
CA VAL A 68 -5.42 -18.83 3.26
C VAL A 68 -4.94 -17.43 3.61
N LEU A 69 -3.69 -17.12 3.33
CA LEU A 69 -3.16 -15.75 3.49
C LEU A 69 -3.93 -14.77 2.59
N GLN A 70 -4.20 -15.16 1.34
CA GLN A 70 -4.96 -14.32 0.40
C GLN A 70 -6.38 -14.03 0.91
N ILE A 71 -7.08 -15.04 1.45
CA ILE A 71 -8.42 -14.86 2.06
C ILE A 71 -8.34 -13.93 3.26
N ILE A 72 -7.38 -14.13 4.18
CA ILE A 72 -7.22 -13.27 5.36
C ILE A 72 -7.01 -11.82 4.93
N LEU A 73 -6.09 -11.57 3.99
CA LEU A 73 -5.84 -10.23 3.46
C LEU A 73 -7.06 -9.63 2.77
N ALA A 74 -7.77 -10.41 1.97
CA ALA A 74 -9.00 -9.97 1.30
C ALA A 74 -10.10 -9.61 2.31
N CYS A 75 -10.20 -10.36 3.42
CA CYS A 75 -11.12 -10.09 4.54
C CYS A 75 -10.74 -8.84 5.36
N ILE A 76 -9.50 -8.38 5.27
CA ILE A 76 -9.07 -7.13 5.89
C ILE A 76 -9.30 -5.95 4.92
N VAL A 77 -8.73 -6.04 3.72
CA VAL A 77 -8.64 -4.92 2.77
C VAL A 77 -10.01 -4.54 2.21
N ASN A 78 -10.80 -5.51 1.73
CA ASN A 78 -12.06 -5.19 1.09
C ASN A 78 -13.12 -4.64 2.06
N PRO A 79 -13.38 -5.21 3.25
CA PRO A 79 -14.35 -4.64 4.19
C PRO A 79 -13.94 -3.24 4.67
N VAL A 80 -12.65 -3.00 4.92
CA VAL A 80 -12.16 -1.66 5.29
C VAL A 80 -12.40 -0.67 4.16
N THR A 81 -12.07 -1.03 2.92
CA THR A 81 -12.31 -0.17 1.75
C THR A 81 -13.80 0.14 1.56
N PHE A 82 -14.66 -0.88 1.65
CA PHE A 82 -16.11 -0.69 1.54
C PHE A 82 -16.69 0.14 2.70
N TYR A 83 -16.18 -0.04 3.91
CA TYR A 83 -16.53 0.80 5.05
C TYR A 83 -16.16 2.28 4.80
N ILE A 84 -14.93 2.52 4.30
CA ILE A 84 -14.46 3.86 3.95
C ILE A 84 -15.39 4.50 2.91
N ILE A 85 -15.65 3.81 1.80
CA ILE A 85 -16.50 4.29 0.72
C ILE A 85 -17.90 4.64 1.27
N GLN A 86 -18.49 3.75 2.06
CA GLN A 86 -19.81 3.97 2.64
C GLN A 86 -19.86 5.18 3.57
N LYS A 87 -18.77 5.45 4.28
CA LYS A 87 -18.67 6.55 5.25
C LYS A 87 -18.42 7.89 4.58
N GLU A 88 -17.62 7.92 3.51
CA GLU A 88 -17.13 9.16 2.91
C GLU A 88 -17.99 9.65 1.74
N THR A 89 -18.93 8.84 1.22
CA THR A 89 -19.78 9.24 0.08
C THR A 89 -21.14 8.58 0.07
N ASP A 90 -22.13 9.34 -0.40
CA ASP A 90 -23.47 8.82 -0.69
C ASP A 90 -23.50 8.00 -1.99
N LYS A 91 -22.56 8.24 -2.91
CA LYS A 91 -22.42 7.54 -4.20
C LYS A 91 -21.61 6.25 -4.08
N LYS A 92 -21.94 5.43 -3.08
CA LYS A 92 -21.16 4.24 -2.70
C LYS A 92 -21.03 3.18 -3.79
N PHE A 93 -22.05 3.05 -4.66
CA PHE A 93 -22.02 2.05 -5.73
C PHE A 93 -21.10 2.48 -6.87
N GLU A 94 -21.17 3.75 -7.26
CA GLU A 94 -20.31 4.32 -8.30
C GLU A 94 -18.85 4.30 -7.88
N VAL A 95 -18.56 4.68 -6.64
CA VAL A 95 -17.19 4.65 -6.10
C VAL A 95 -16.69 3.21 -5.92
N ALA A 96 -17.57 2.25 -5.56
CA ALA A 96 -17.18 0.84 -5.53
C ALA A 96 -16.83 0.30 -6.93
N ILE A 97 -17.48 0.77 -8.00
CA ILE A 97 -17.11 0.43 -9.38
C ILE A 97 -15.74 1.03 -9.72
N VAL A 98 -15.48 2.29 -9.35
CA VAL A 98 -14.16 2.92 -9.55
C VAL A 98 -13.08 2.15 -8.79
N TYR A 99 -13.34 1.76 -7.54
CA TYR A 99 -12.43 0.91 -6.78
C TYR A 99 -12.13 -0.40 -7.52
N LEU A 100 -13.16 -1.09 -8.01
CA LEU A 100 -13.00 -2.35 -8.74
C LEU A 100 -12.13 -2.18 -9.98
N LEU A 101 -12.35 -1.12 -10.75
CA LEU A 101 -11.67 -0.90 -12.03
C LEU A 101 -10.19 -0.47 -11.87
N PHE A 102 -9.88 0.31 -10.82
CA PHE A 102 -8.58 0.97 -10.71
C PHE A 102 -7.72 0.49 -9.55
N GLN A 103 -8.33 0.07 -8.43
CA GLN A 103 -7.57 -0.20 -7.20
C GLN A 103 -7.65 -1.65 -6.71
N PHE A 104 -8.70 -2.38 -7.08
CA PHE A 104 -8.96 -3.71 -6.53
C PHE A 104 -7.80 -4.68 -6.75
N LEU A 105 -7.34 -4.82 -8.00
CA LEU A 105 -6.22 -5.71 -8.33
C LEU A 105 -4.93 -5.22 -7.69
N TYR A 106 -4.69 -3.90 -7.70
CA TYR A 106 -3.48 -3.32 -7.14
C TYR A 106 -3.37 -3.60 -5.63
N LEU A 107 -4.40 -3.26 -4.85
CA LEU A 107 -4.40 -3.45 -3.40
C LEU A 107 -4.43 -4.92 -2.98
N ASN A 108 -5.15 -5.78 -3.71
CA ASN A 108 -5.29 -7.18 -3.32
C ASN A 108 -4.20 -8.09 -3.89
N CYS A 109 -3.57 -7.74 -5.03
CA CYS A 109 -2.68 -8.65 -5.75
C CYS A 109 -1.23 -8.17 -5.80
N GLU A 110 -0.99 -6.86 -5.90
CA GLU A 110 0.36 -6.31 -6.06
C GLU A 110 0.97 -5.91 -4.70
N ILE A 111 0.34 -5.00 -3.97
CA ILE A 111 0.90 -4.40 -2.76
C ILE A 111 0.31 -5.00 -1.48
N MET A 112 0.23 -6.33 -1.38
CA MET A 112 -0.48 -7.04 -0.31
C MET A 112 -0.10 -6.59 1.11
N ARG A 113 1.19 -6.34 1.39
CA ARG A 113 1.65 -5.84 2.70
C ARG A 113 1.27 -4.40 2.94
N ASP A 114 1.46 -3.58 1.91
CA ASP A 114 1.20 -2.14 2.00
C ASP A 114 -0.31 -1.87 2.10
N SER A 115 -1.16 -2.69 1.47
CA SER A 115 -2.61 -2.55 1.57
C SER A 115 -3.13 -2.68 3.00
N VAL A 116 -2.55 -3.58 3.82
CA VAL A 116 -2.86 -3.67 5.25
C VAL A 116 -2.41 -2.40 5.98
N SER A 117 -1.20 -1.94 5.68
CA SER A 117 -0.65 -0.70 6.23
C SER A 117 -1.52 0.52 5.89
N ILE A 118 -2.00 0.62 4.65
CA ILE A 118 -2.94 1.65 4.19
C ILE A 118 -4.27 1.57 4.96
N CYS A 119 -4.82 0.38 5.16
CA CYS A 119 -6.03 0.18 5.95
C CYS A 119 -5.87 0.70 7.39
N ILE A 120 -4.74 0.41 8.03
CA ILE A 120 -4.42 0.91 9.37
C ILE A 120 -4.28 2.44 9.36
N PHE A 121 -3.58 2.99 8.36
CA PHE A 121 -3.40 4.43 8.21
C PHE A 121 -4.72 5.17 8.05
N TYR A 122 -5.69 4.61 7.36
CA TYR A 122 -7.02 5.21 7.26
C TYR A 122 -7.63 5.51 8.64
N PHE A 123 -7.54 4.55 9.57
CA PHE A 123 -8.01 4.76 10.94
C PHE A 123 -7.11 5.77 11.68
N ALA A 124 -5.79 5.72 11.47
CA ALA A 124 -4.85 6.68 12.03
C ALA A 124 -5.20 8.12 11.60
N PHE A 125 -5.56 8.32 10.33
CA PHE A 125 -5.91 9.61 9.78
C PHE A 125 -7.09 10.28 10.52
N SER A 126 -8.06 9.50 10.96
CA SER A 126 -9.17 10.01 11.79
C SER A 126 -8.68 10.61 13.13
N PHE A 127 -7.64 10.04 13.73
CA PHE A 127 -7.02 10.56 14.95
C PHE A 127 -6.12 11.77 14.66
N LEU A 128 -5.49 11.81 13.51
CA LEU A 128 -4.70 12.95 13.04
C LEU A 128 -5.57 14.22 12.96
N ILE A 129 -6.73 14.14 12.30
CA ILE A 129 -7.67 15.27 12.19
C ILE A 129 -8.15 15.73 13.58
N LYS A 130 -8.39 14.80 14.51
CA LYS A 130 -8.80 15.09 15.88
C LYS A 130 -7.64 15.50 16.78
N ARG A 131 -6.42 15.63 16.26
CA ARG A 131 -5.18 15.94 17.00
C ARG A 131 -4.89 14.98 18.17
N LYS A 132 -5.32 13.74 18.06
CA LYS A 132 -5.06 12.69 19.05
C LYS A 132 -3.74 11.99 18.74
N TRP A 133 -2.63 12.64 19.05
CA TRP A 133 -1.29 12.28 18.62
C TRP A 133 -0.87 10.87 19.05
N LEU A 134 -1.17 10.47 20.29
CA LEU A 134 -0.78 9.15 20.80
C LEU A 134 -1.43 8.02 20.00
N GLN A 135 -2.75 8.14 19.73
CA GLN A 135 -3.47 7.15 18.92
C GLN A 135 -2.98 7.15 17.47
N TYR A 136 -2.72 8.34 16.92
CA TYR A 136 -2.18 8.47 15.57
C TYR A 136 -0.84 7.74 15.43
N TYR A 137 0.15 8.11 16.25
CA TYR A 137 1.48 7.51 16.17
C TYR A 137 1.48 6.03 16.55
N GLY A 138 0.64 5.60 17.49
CA GLY A 138 0.45 4.19 17.82
C GLY A 138 0.00 3.37 16.60
N LEU A 139 -0.96 3.87 15.81
CA LEU A 139 -1.38 3.23 14.56
C LEU A 139 -0.33 3.34 13.46
N CYS A 140 0.45 4.43 13.39
CA CYS A 140 1.58 4.52 12.45
C CYS A 140 2.65 3.47 12.76
N ILE A 141 2.97 3.23 14.04
CA ILE A 141 3.86 2.13 14.45
C ILE A 141 3.27 0.78 14.05
N LEU A 142 1.99 0.55 14.30
CA LEU A 142 1.32 -0.69 13.90
C LEU A 142 1.38 -0.90 12.37
N ALA A 143 1.14 0.14 11.58
CA ALA A 143 1.26 0.09 10.13
C ALA A 143 2.70 -0.22 9.68
N PHE A 144 3.70 0.40 10.33
CA PHE A 144 5.12 0.15 10.07
C PHE A 144 5.52 -1.30 10.34
N LEU A 145 4.95 -1.93 11.35
CA LEU A 145 5.20 -3.34 11.65
C LEU A 145 4.67 -4.30 10.57
N PHE A 146 3.85 -3.83 9.63
CA PHE A 146 3.44 -4.55 8.42
C PHE A 146 4.28 -4.18 7.20
N HIS A 147 4.59 -2.88 7.03
CA HIS A 147 5.30 -2.39 5.85
C HIS A 147 6.12 -1.14 6.16
N ASP A 148 7.37 -1.12 5.69
CA ASP A 148 8.33 -0.03 5.94
C ASP A 148 7.92 1.30 5.27
N ALA A 149 7.17 1.29 4.17
CA ALA A 149 6.62 2.52 3.58
C ALA A 149 5.75 3.33 4.55
N ALA A 150 5.19 2.71 5.59
CA ALA A 150 4.45 3.42 6.63
C ALA A 150 5.28 4.44 7.42
N LEU A 151 6.61 4.45 7.29
CA LEU A 151 7.46 5.52 7.82
C LEU A 151 7.04 6.90 7.29
N PHE A 152 6.52 6.97 6.05
CA PHE A 152 6.01 8.23 5.50
C PHE A 152 4.80 8.78 6.28
N TYR A 153 4.04 7.94 6.96
CA TYR A 153 2.89 8.40 7.76
C TYR A 153 3.33 9.28 8.93
N PHE A 154 4.53 9.04 9.50
CA PHE A 154 5.07 9.86 10.59
C PHE A 154 5.36 11.31 10.18
N ILE A 155 5.57 11.56 8.90
CA ILE A 155 5.89 12.89 8.35
C ILE A 155 4.62 13.69 8.05
N ILE A 156 3.48 13.04 7.83
CA ILE A 156 2.22 13.69 7.41
C ILE A 156 1.78 14.81 8.37
N PRO A 157 1.85 14.68 9.72
CA PRO A 157 1.48 15.76 10.63
C PRO A 157 2.25 17.06 10.41
N PHE A 158 3.52 16.96 10.03
CA PHE A 158 4.36 18.12 9.76
C PHE A 158 4.02 18.77 8.41
N MET A 159 3.45 18.01 7.49
CA MET A 159 2.98 18.51 6.20
C MET A 159 1.58 19.13 6.28
N LEU A 160 0.77 18.80 7.29
CA LEU A 160 -0.60 19.31 7.44
C LEU A 160 -0.71 20.83 7.37
N PRO A 161 0.14 21.65 8.08
CA PRO A 161 0.07 23.10 8.00
C PRO A 161 0.35 23.63 6.58
N ILE A 162 1.08 22.85 5.80
CA ILE A 162 1.41 23.17 4.41
C ILE A 162 0.22 22.81 3.52
N ILE A 163 -0.38 21.62 3.73
CA ILE A 163 -1.49 21.08 2.93
C ILE A 163 -2.80 21.83 3.21
N THR A 164 -3.02 22.31 4.43
CA THR A 164 -4.25 23.03 4.83
C THR A 164 -4.26 24.50 4.44
N LYS A 165 -3.11 25.09 4.07
CA LYS A 165 -3.11 26.40 3.39
C LYS A 165 -3.75 26.23 2.02
N GLU A 166 -4.49 27.23 1.57
CA GLU A 166 -5.12 27.21 0.23
C GLU A 166 -4.06 27.08 -0.87
N PHE A 167 -3.71 25.84 -1.19
CA PHE A 167 -2.86 25.56 -2.33
C PHE A 167 -3.67 25.82 -3.60
N THR A 168 -3.20 26.72 -4.43
CA THR A 168 -3.73 26.82 -5.78
C THR A 168 -3.40 25.55 -6.55
N PRO A 169 -4.29 25.06 -7.42
CA PRO A 169 -4.08 23.82 -8.18
C PRO A 169 -2.71 23.74 -8.86
N LYS A 170 -2.18 24.89 -9.34
CA LYS A 170 -0.85 24.96 -9.96
C LYS A 170 0.32 24.54 -9.04
N TYR A 171 0.23 24.84 -7.72
CA TYR A 171 1.27 24.41 -6.78
C TYR A 171 1.19 22.93 -6.47
N VAL A 172 -0.03 22.36 -6.41
CA VAL A 172 -0.23 20.92 -6.26
C VAL A 172 0.38 20.20 -7.47
N LEU A 173 0.09 20.69 -8.68
CA LEU A 173 0.67 20.13 -9.91
C LEU A 173 2.21 20.22 -9.88
N LEU A 174 2.77 21.38 -9.56
CA LEU A 174 4.21 21.57 -9.50
C LEU A 174 4.87 20.62 -8.49
N MET A 175 4.33 20.54 -7.28
CA MET A 175 4.85 19.64 -6.23
C MET A 175 4.74 18.18 -6.64
N SER A 176 3.64 17.77 -7.28
CA SER A 176 3.46 16.42 -7.79
C SER A 176 4.48 16.08 -8.89
N LEU A 177 4.77 17.02 -9.79
CA LEU A 177 5.80 16.84 -10.82
C LEU A 177 7.22 16.74 -10.22
N ILE A 178 7.51 17.53 -9.19
CA ILE A 178 8.80 17.44 -8.47
C ILE A 178 8.92 16.07 -7.80
N ILE A 179 7.88 15.61 -7.09
CA ILE A 179 7.87 14.30 -6.43
C ILE A 179 8.04 13.19 -7.47
N LEU A 180 7.33 13.23 -8.60
CA LEU A 180 7.47 12.26 -9.68
C LEU A 180 8.88 12.24 -10.25
N SER A 181 9.52 13.41 -10.41
CA SER A 181 10.89 13.52 -10.91
C SER A 181 11.91 12.90 -9.95
N ILE A 182 11.70 13.05 -8.64
CA ILE A 182 12.56 12.46 -7.60
C ILE A 182 12.28 10.95 -7.44
N ALA A 183 11.01 10.55 -7.45
CA ALA A 183 10.57 9.16 -7.28
C ALA A 183 10.70 8.31 -8.56
N ASN A 184 11.27 8.85 -9.62
CA ASN A 184 11.50 8.10 -10.84
C ASN A 184 12.55 6.98 -10.61
N PRO A 185 12.31 5.75 -11.10
CA PRO A 185 13.25 4.63 -11.02
C PRO A 185 14.68 4.96 -11.45
N LEU A 186 14.84 5.78 -12.49
CA LEU A 186 16.15 6.23 -12.96
C LEU A 186 16.87 7.13 -11.94
N THR A 187 16.14 7.94 -11.20
CA THR A 187 16.69 8.78 -10.13
C THR A 187 16.98 7.94 -8.88
N ILE A 188 16.08 7.01 -8.54
CA ILE A 188 16.25 6.09 -7.41
C ILE A 188 17.47 5.19 -7.62
N SER A 189 17.68 4.66 -8.83
CA SER A 189 18.88 3.86 -9.13
C SER A 189 20.19 4.65 -8.94
N LYS A 190 20.20 5.95 -9.31
CA LYS A 190 21.34 6.85 -9.07
C LYS A 190 21.54 7.21 -7.60
N LEU A 191 20.46 7.18 -6.80
CA LEU A 191 20.49 7.45 -5.36
C LEU A 191 20.67 6.19 -4.52
N SER A 192 20.82 5.02 -5.14
CA SER A 192 20.98 3.74 -4.45
C SER A 192 22.17 3.72 -3.47
N PHE A 193 23.19 4.56 -3.68
CA PHE A 193 24.32 4.71 -2.76
C PHE A 193 23.90 5.20 -1.35
N LEU A 194 22.72 5.79 -1.19
CA LEU A 194 22.18 6.20 0.10
C LEU A 194 21.51 5.05 0.87
N LEU A 195 21.32 3.88 0.22
CA LEU A 195 20.73 2.72 0.84
C LEU A 195 21.81 1.89 1.59
N PRO A 196 21.43 1.16 2.67
CA PRO A 196 22.35 0.27 3.37
C PRO A 196 22.97 -0.76 2.43
N ASN A 197 24.26 -1.06 2.64
CA ASN A 197 25.00 -2.08 1.91
C ASN A 197 24.21 -3.41 1.89
N GLY A 198 24.00 -3.99 0.71
CA GLY A 198 23.20 -5.20 0.49
C GLY A 198 21.84 -4.97 -0.18
N ARG A 199 21.27 -3.75 -0.08
CA ARG A 199 20.11 -3.36 -0.90
C ARG A 199 20.53 -2.59 -2.16
N GLN A 200 21.72 -2.03 -2.20
CA GLN A 200 22.24 -1.23 -3.32
C GLN A 200 22.29 -2.04 -4.61
N ASP A 201 22.87 -3.23 -4.57
CA ASP A 201 23.06 -4.07 -5.76
C ASP A 201 21.73 -4.64 -6.26
N SER A 202 20.84 -5.04 -5.36
CA SER A 202 19.53 -5.56 -5.74
C SER A 202 18.61 -4.48 -6.33
N VAL A 203 18.64 -3.27 -5.80
CA VAL A 203 17.87 -2.13 -6.31
C VAL A 203 18.43 -1.67 -7.64
N ALA A 204 19.76 -1.48 -7.74
CA ALA A 204 20.40 -1.07 -8.97
C ALA A 204 20.20 -2.08 -10.11
N ASP A 205 20.29 -3.39 -9.83
CA ASP A 205 20.12 -4.46 -10.83
C ASP A 205 18.67 -4.60 -11.29
N VAL A 206 17.70 -4.51 -10.37
CA VAL A 206 16.27 -4.56 -10.71
C VAL A 206 15.87 -3.35 -11.56
N TYR A 207 16.28 -2.14 -11.17
CA TYR A 207 15.88 -0.93 -11.90
C TYR A 207 16.65 -0.72 -13.21
N SER A 208 17.90 -1.21 -13.35
CA SER A 208 18.63 -1.17 -14.62
C SER A 208 18.02 -2.07 -15.70
N LYS A 209 17.35 -3.15 -15.29
CA LYS A 209 16.64 -4.06 -16.19
C LYS A 209 15.23 -3.59 -16.56
N MET A 210 14.72 -2.53 -15.93
CA MET A 210 13.35 -2.02 -16.11
C MET A 210 13.25 -0.79 -17.03
N GLU A 211 14.07 -0.66 -18.09
CA GLU A 211 14.00 0.52 -18.97
C GLU A 211 12.59 0.78 -19.53
N ILE A 212 11.90 -0.24 -20.00
CA ILE A 212 10.52 -0.12 -20.51
C ILE A 212 9.52 0.08 -19.38
N GLY A 213 9.69 -0.62 -18.25
CA GLY A 213 8.85 -0.46 -17.06
C GLY A 213 8.94 0.92 -16.44
N SER A 214 10.09 1.61 -16.53
CA SER A 214 10.25 2.97 -16.02
C SER A 214 9.46 3.99 -16.85
N ILE A 215 9.39 3.85 -18.17
CA ILE A 215 8.60 4.73 -19.05
C ILE A 215 7.11 4.57 -18.78
N VAL A 216 6.62 3.34 -18.67
CA VAL A 216 5.22 3.05 -18.33
C VAL A 216 4.87 3.60 -16.94
N GLY A 217 5.75 3.44 -15.96
CA GLY A 217 5.58 4.01 -14.61
C GLY A 217 5.51 5.54 -14.61
N ILE A 218 6.35 6.20 -15.41
CA ILE A 218 6.32 7.67 -15.57
C ILE A 218 5.00 8.11 -16.22
N ILE A 219 4.58 7.45 -17.31
CA ILE A 219 3.33 7.77 -18.00
C ILE A 219 2.14 7.60 -17.04
N ARG A 220 2.08 6.50 -16.30
CA ARG A 220 1.04 6.26 -15.29
C ARG A 220 1.04 7.35 -14.22
N GLY A 221 2.20 7.66 -13.64
CA GLY A 221 2.31 8.74 -12.65
C GLY A 221 1.87 10.10 -13.18
N LEU A 222 2.17 10.43 -14.45
CA LEU A 222 1.68 11.65 -15.09
C LEU A 222 0.16 11.64 -15.25
N LEU A 223 -0.43 10.51 -15.65
CA LEU A 223 -1.89 10.37 -15.75
C LEU A 223 -2.57 10.52 -14.38
N ASP A 224 -2.02 9.94 -13.34
CA ASP A 224 -2.53 10.08 -11.97
C ASP A 224 -2.47 11.54 -11.49
N ILE A 225 -1.37 12.25 -11.77
CA ILE A 225 -1.22 13.68 -11.44
C ILE A 225 -2.26 14.53 -12.19
N ILE A 226 -2.44 14.28 -13.48
CA ILE A 226 -3.43 14.98 -14.30
C ILE A 226 -4.84 14.73 -13.78
N LEU A 227 -5.16 13.49 -13.44
CA LEU A 227 -6.45 13.11 -12.84
C LEU A 227 -6.70 13.82 -11.51
N ILE A 228 -5.72 13.81 -10.61
CA ILE A 228 -5.81 14.52 -9.31
C ILE A 228 -5.99 16.02 -9.52
N TYR A 229 -5.27 16.60 -10.48
CA TYR A 229 -5.40 18.03 -10.81
C TYR A 229 -6.83 18.39 -11.29
N PHE A 230 -7.43 17.59 -12.19
CA PHE A 230 -8.80 17.78 -12.63
C PHE A 230 -9.81 17.58 -11.51
N ILE A 231 -9.61 16.58 -10.63
CA ILE A 231 -10.46 16.35 -9.46
C ILE A 231 -10.45 17.58 -8.55
N ILE A 232 -9.27 18.16 -8.27
CA ILE A 232 -9.12 19.34 -7.42
C ILE A 232 -9.85 20.55 -8.04
N ILE A 233 -9.72 20.77 -9.35
CA ILE A 233 -10.42 21.83 -10.05
C ILE A 233 -11.94 21.63 -9.96
N TYR A 234 -12.41 20.41 -10.21
CA TYR A 234 -13.83 20.09 -10.16
C TYR A 234 -14.43 20.30 -8.76
N ILE A 235 -13.74 19.86 -7.71
CA ILE A 235 -14.18 20.02 -6.31
C ILE A 235 -14.18 21.49 -5.90
N LYS A 236 -13.21 22.28 -6.35
CA LYS A 236 -13.12 23.72 -6.03
C LYS A 236 -14.06 24.60 -6.86
N GLY A 237 -14.71 24.04 -7.89
CA GLY A 237 -15.67 24.77 -8.75
C GLY A 237 -15.01 25.84 -9.62
N TYR A 238 -13.73 25.65 -10.00
CA TYR A 238 -13.03 26.51 -10.95
C TYR A 238 -13.35 26.13 -12.38
#